data_b334f30282a36e4d604f311d6c5961cc
#
_entry.id   b334f30282a36e4d604f311d6c5961cc
#
_cell.length_a   1.000
_cell.length_b   1.000
_cell.length_c   1.000
_cell.angle_alpha   90.00
_cell.angle_beta   90.00
_cell.angle_gamma   90.00
#
_symmetry.space_group_name_H-M   'P 1'
#
loop_
_entity.id
_entity.type
_entity.pdbx_description
1 polymer ?
#
loop_
_entity_poly.entity_id
_entity_poly.type
_entity_poly.pdbx_seq_one_letter_code
_entity_poly.pdbx_strand_id
1 'polypeptide(L)'
;MLNKNQIYKTEITGLTSEGNGVCHIDSMAVFVPNTAVGDILNVRIVKVLKKYAFGIVENIITPSSDRITSDCPISLKCGGCMFRHISYEAELNYKHQRVYDAITRIGGIDGSLVGEIIPSDRITAYRNKAQLPIAYDKNGNITVGFFAQRSHRVISVDNCLLHSEAFNPIIDCFTDFANEYKLTPYDEKSHSGLLRHLYMRHAMETDEIMVCIVINGKKLPYENELCERLIAVENRIKTIIININCDKTNVITGKECRTIFGSGYITDKLCGLSFRISPLSFYQVNRSQAEKLYTIARDFAELKPDETLLDLYCGTGTIGLTMADSVKRLYGVEIIPQAIEDAKINAEINNIKNAEFFCGDASLAAEKLAQQGIKADCIIIDPPRKGCDSTLINTISEKFSPPRVIYISCDPATLARDLKIFNELGYSAFKVIPVDLFPRTGHVETVVLLSHKKADSYIHIDVEFGEGEGKIPVDSIAKRAEAYKPKEKVTYKMIKEYIEAKYGFKVHTAYIAEVKRDLGLPMYDAPNAVEELKQPRKHPTPEKVEAIKDALRYFAVI
;
A
#
# COMPACT_ATOMS: atom_id res chain seq x y z
N MET A 1 -13.82 -1.93 36.16
CA MET A 1 -14.60 -1.95 34.87
C MET A 1 -14.74 -0.52 34.39
N LEU A 2 -14.34 -0.22 33.16
CA LEU A 2 -14.37 1.13 32.59
C LEU A 2 -15.81 1.65 32.43
N ASN A 3 -16.05 2.89 32.87
CA ASN A 3 -17.35 3.53 32.72
C ASN A 3 -17.25 4.79 31.85
N LYS A 4 -18.28 5.02 31.04
CA LYS A 4 -18.39 6.24 30.23
C LYS A 4 -18.34 7.50 31.11
N ASN A 5 -17.68 8.54 30.65
CA ASN A 5 -17.44 9.83 31.30
C ASN A 5 -16.49 9.81 32.50
N GLN A 6 -16.00 8.67 32.94
CA GLN A 6 -14.94 8.61 33.96
C GLN A 6 -13.58 8.98 33.38
N ILE A 7 -12.73 9.55 34.23
CA ILE A 7 -11.38 10.01 33.90
C ILE A 7 -10.38 9.06 34.56
N TYR A 8 -9.39 8.63 33.78
CA TYR A 8 -8.33 7.72 34.24
C TYR A 8 -6.97 8.28 33.87
N LYS A 9 -6.03 8.24 34.81
CA LYS A 9 -4.62 8.53 34.53
C LYS A 9 -3.99 7.30 33.87
N THR A 10 -3.31 7.49 32.76
CA THR A 10 -2.65 6.42 32.01
C THR A 10 -1.48 6.94 31.19
N GLU A 11 -0.69 6.01 30.66
CA GLU A 11 0.41 6.29 29.74
C GLU A 11 0.05 5.74 28.35
N ILE A 12 0.42 6.45 27.30
CA ILE A 12 0.31 6.01 25.90
C ILE A 12 1.53 5.14 25.57
N THR A 13 1.27 3.87 25.26
CA THR A 13 2.33 2.86 25.01
C THR A 13 2.51 2.51 23.55
N GLY A 14 1.65 2.99 22.65
CA GLY A 14 1.72 2.72 21.23
C GLY A 14 0.73 3.55 20.42
N LEU A 15 0.74 3.38 19.12
CA LEU A 15 -0.19 4.02 18.18
C LEU A 15 -0.89 2.97 17.31
N THR A 16 -2.15 3.21 16.95
CA THR A 16 -2.88 2.41 15.95
C THR A 16 -2.51 2.84 14.54
N SER A 17 -2.85 2.03 13.53
CA SER A 17 -2.71 2.38 12.10
C SER A 17 -3.37 3.71 11.71
N GLU A 18 -4.33 4.17 12.51
CA GLU A 18 -5.05 5.45 12.33
C GLU A 18 -4.45 6.58 13.20
N GLY A 19 -3.29 6.36 13.84
CA GLY A 19 -2.60 7.35 14.67
C GLY A 19 -3.26 7.66 16.01
N ASN A 20 -4.21 6.84 16.46
CA ASN A 20 -4.72 6.97 17.82
C ASN A 20 -3.73 6.33 18.79
N GLY A 21 -3.44 7.02 19.91
CA GLY A 21 -2.66 6.41 20.98
C GLY A 21 -3.36 5.20 21.58
N VAL A 22 -2.58 4.24 21.99
CA VAL A 22 -3.02 3.04 22.68
C VAL A 22 -2.55 3.10 24.12
N CYS A 23 -3.48 2.94 25.05
CA CYS A 23 -3.17 2.69 26.46
C CYS A 23 -4.02 1.54 26.99
N HIS A 24 -3.68 1.03 28.16
CA HIS A 24 -4.42 -0.03 28.82
C HIS A 24 -4.90 0.46 30.19
N ILE A 25 -6.20 0.30 30.46
CA ILE A 25 -6.83 0.61 31.73
C ILE A 25 -7.64 -0.62 32.16
N ASP A 26 -7.39 -1.16 33.34
CA ASP A 26 -8.02 -2.42 33.82
C ASP A 26 -7.92 -3.56 32.77
N SER A 27 -6.76 -3.73 32.14
CA SER A 27 -6.50 -4.72 31.07
C SER A 27 -7.31 -4.53 29.78
N MET A 28 -8.04 -3.41 29.64
CA MET A 28 -8.77 -3.07 28.42
C MET A 28 -8.01 -2.03 27.62
N ALA A 29 -7.83 -2.29 26.31
CA ALA A 29 -7.22 -1.33 25.40
C ALA A 29 -8.14 -0.11 25.22
N VAL A 30 -7.55 1.09 25.29
CA VAL A 30 -8.25 2.36 25.08
C VAL A 30 -7.54 3.14 23.98
N PHE A 31 -8.30 3.59 23.00
CA PHE A 31 -7.80 4.37 21.86
C PHE A 31 -8.08 5.85 22.07
N VAL A 32 -7.03 6.67 22.01
CA VAL A 32 -7.08 8.11 22.34
C VAL A 32 -6.45 8.92 21.19
N PRO A 33 -7.21 9.76 20.47
CA PRO A 33 -6.67 10.57 19.39
C PRO A 33 -5.76 11.71 19.91
N ASN A 34 -4.89 12.22 19.03
CA ASN A 34 -4.00 13.37 19.29
C ASN A 34 -3.02 13.16 20.46
N THR A 35 -2.51 11.93 20.61
CA THR A 35 -1.54 11.55 21.64
C THR A 35 -0.23 11.09 21.03
N ALA A 36 0.85 11.17 21.79
CA ALA A 36 2.17 10.66 21.45
C ALA A 36 2.53 9.49 22.38
N VAL A 37 3.36 8.56 21.92
CA VAL A 37 3.89 7.48 22.75
C VAL A 37 4.73 8.10 23.87
N GLY A 38 4.54 7.65 25.13
CA GLY A 38 5.17 8.22 26.31
C GLY A 38 4.41 9.38 26.95
N ASP A 39 3.27 9.84 26.39
CA ASP A 39 2.41 10.78 27.09
C ASP A 39 1.82 10.17 28.36
N ILE A 40 1.98 10.82 29.51
CA ILE A 40 1.23 10.53 30.72
C ILE A 40 0.10 11.55 30.82
N LEU A 41 -1.15 11.08 30.81
CA LEU A 41 -2.31 11.94 30.67
C LEU A 41 -3.55 11.42 31.38
N ASN A 42 -4.50 12.29 31.59
CA ASN A 42 -5.85 11.93 32.01
C ASN A 42 -6.73 11.71 30.77
N VAL A 43 -7.32 10.53 30.65
CA VAL A 43 -8.22 10.14 29.57
C VAL A 43 -9.64 10.09 30.09
N ARG A 44 -10.55 10.81 29.46
CA ARG A 44 -11.99 10.68 29.68
C ARG A 44 -12.56 9.66 28.70
N ILE A 45 -13.19 8.62 29.21
CA ILE A 45 -13.80 7.56 28.42
C ILE A 45 -15.08 8.09 27.74
N VAL A 46 -15.15 8.00 26.42
CA VAL A 46 -16.33 8.46 25.65
C VAL A 46 -17.20 7.30 25.17
N LYS A 47 -16.61 6.11 24.97
CA LYS A 47 -17.33 4.91 24.53
C LYS A 47 -16.63 3.65 25.01
N VAL A 48 -17.40 2.72 25.59
CA VAL A 48 -16.91 1.40 25.98
C VAL A 48 -17.57 0.34 25.09
N LEU A 49 -16.77 -0.55 24.54
CA LEU A 49 -17.18 -1.72 23.76
C LEU A 49 -16.75 -3.01 24.47
N LYS A 50 -17.17 -4.16 23.97
CA LYS A 50 -16.91 -5.46 24.63
C LYS A 50 -15.41 -5.76 24.84
N LYS A 51 -14.54 -5.34 23.92
CA LYS A 51 -13.10 -5.68 23.92
C LYS A 51 -12.17 -4.48 24.04
N TYR A 52 -12.64 -3.26 23.83
CA TYR A 52 -11.85 -2.04 23.87
C TYR A 52 -12.74 -0.81 24.12
N ALA A 53 -12.11 0.32 24.41
CA ALA A 53 -12.80 1.59 24.62
C ALA A 53 -12.18 2.73 23.81
N PHE A 54 -12.91 3.84 23.70
CA PHE A 54 -12.40 5.09 23.16
C PHE A 54 -12.39 6.15 24.24
N GLY A 55 -11.31 6.91 24.26
CA GLY A 55 -11.12 8.05 25.16
C GLY A 55 -10.78 9.30 24.39
N ILE A 56 -10.84 10.43 25.08
CA ILE A 56 -10.30 11.72 24.64
C ILE A 56 -9.36 12.26 25.71
N VAL A 57 -8.38 13.04 25.29
CA VAL A 57 -7.46 13.70 26.21
C VAL A 57 -8.24 14.72 27.03
N GLU A 58 -8.24 14.59 28.36
CA GLU A 58 -8.74 15.60 29.29
C GLU A 58 -7.66 16.65 29.54
N ASN A 59 -6.49 16.22 29.96
CA ASN A 59 -5.27 17.01 30.06
C ASN A 59 -4.03 16.11 30.02
N ILE A 60 -2.92 16.65 29.55
CA ILE A 60 -1.61 16.00 29.56
C ILE A 60 -0.93 16.36 30.87
N ILE A 61 -0.48 15.35 31.63
CA ILE A 61 0.24 15.52 32.90
C ILE A 61 1.73 15.69 32.62
N THR A 62 2.30 14.77 31.85
CA THR A 62 3.68 14.81 31.40
C THR A 62 3.70 14.54 29.90
N PRO A 63 4.07 15.55 29.10
CA PRO A 63 4.16 15.34 27.66
C PRO A 63 5.31 14.40 27.31
N SER A 64 5.13 13.59 26.25
CA SER A 64 6.18 12.83 25.62
C SER A 64 7.29 13.75 25.11
N SER A 65 8.56 13.28 25.11
CA SER A 65 9.68 13.93 24.45
C SER A 65 9.49 14.11 22.95
N ASP A 66 8.65 13.28 22.35
CA ASP A 66 8.35 13.33 20.91
C ASP A 66 7.36 14.44 20.55
N ARG A 67 6.70 15.06 21.53
CA ARG A 67 5.75 16.13 21.25
C ARG A 67 6.43 17.40 20.79
N ILE A 68 5.80 18.02 19.78
CA ILE A 68 6.14 19.36 19.31
C ILE A 68 4.88 20.23 19.29
N THR A 69 5.06 21.54 19.30
CA THR A 69 3.96 22.47 19.04
C THR A 69 3.59 22.39 17.56
N SER A 70 2.29 22.17 17.29
CA SER A 70 1.81 22.14 15.91
C SER A 70 1.94 23.52 15.26
N ASP A 71 2.53 23.56 14.09
CA ASP A 71 2.66 24.75 13.24
C ASP A 71 1.36 25.09 12.47
N CYS A 72 0.36 24.21 12.50
CA CYS A 72 -0.93 24.39 11.83
C CYS A 72 -2.05 24.70 12.86
N PRO A 73 -2.68 25.89 12.79
CA PRO A 73 -3.68 26.33 13.78
C PRO A 73 -4.97 25.49 13.76
N ILE A 74 -5.24 24.78 12.66
CA ILE A 74 -6.44 23.97 12.48
C ILE A 74 -6.16 22.45 12.58
N SER A 75 -4.94 22.03 12.93
CA SER A 75 -4.52 20.62 12.93
C SER A 75 -5.41 19.70 13.77
N LEU A 76 -5.94 20.19 14.90
CA LEU A 76 -6.86 19.43 15.77
C LEU A 76 -8.30 19.34 15.21
N LYS A 77 -8.66 20.16 14.23
CA LYS A 77 -10.01 20.24 13.65
C LYS A 77 -10.06 19.61 12.25
N CYS A 78 -9.00 19.80 11.49
CA CYS A 78 -8.85 19.29 10.13
C CYS A 78 -8.48 17.79 10.17
N GLY A 79 -9.08 16.98 9.29
CA GLY A 79 -8.77 15.56 9.16
C GLY A 79 -7.57 15.24 8.27
N GLY A 80 -6.84 16.23 7.75
CA GLY A 80 -5.80 16.03 6.74
C GLY A 80 -4.46 15.55 7.28
N CYS A 81 -4.10 15.94 8.51
CA CYS A 81 -2.83 15.57 9.15
C CYS A 81 -3.07 14.76 10.42
N MET A 82 -2.22 13.76 10.62
CA MET A 82 -2.29 12.87 11.77
C MET A 82 -1.18 13.17 12.80
N PHE A 83 0.00 13.59 12.35
CA PHE A 83 1.24 13.63 13.14
C PHE A 83 1.86 15.03 13.29
N ARG A 84 1.07 16.13 13.19
CA ARG A 84 1.63 17.47 13.38
C ARG A 84 1.97 17.82 14.82
N HIS A 85 1.58 17.00 15.77
CA HIS A 85 1.84 17.18 17.20
C HIS A 85 3.04 16.38 17.71
N ILE A 86 3.72 15.64 16.82
CA ILE A 86 4.96 14.91 17.13
C ILE A 86 6.09 15.30 16.18
N SER A 87 7.33 15.03 16.61
CA SER A 87 8.52 15.24 15.78
C SER A 87 8.48 14.37 14.52
N TYR A 88 9.20 14.80 13.48
CA TYR A 88 9.24 14.03 12.25
C TYR A 88 10.00 12.70 12.43
N GLU A 89 10.99 12.68 13.31
CA GLU A 89 11.71 11.47 13.68
C GLU A 89 10.79 10.43 14.34
N ALA A 90 9.98 10.85 15.31
CA ALA A 90 8.98 9.98 15.94
C ALA A 90 7.95 9.44 14.94
N GLU A 91 7.53 10.28 13.98
CA GLU A 91 6.66 9.86 12.88
C GLU A 91 7.30 8.77 12.01
N LEU A 92 8.58 8.93 11.64
CA LEU A 92 9.34 7.94 10.86
C LEU A 92 9.48 6.62 11.62
N ASN A 93 9.85 6.68 12.89
CA ASN A 93 9.96 5.49 13.75
C ASN A 93 8.63 4.74 13.82
N TYR A 94 7.53 5.45 13.99
CA TYR A 94 6.19 4.85 13.98
C TYR A 94 5.87 4.18 12.64
N LYS A 95 6.13 4.84 11.51
CA LYS A 95 5.86 4.29 10.17
C LYS A 95 6.71 3.06 9.88
N HIS A 96 7.99 3.10 10.25
CA HIS A 96 8.90 1.95 10.15
C HIS A 96 8.39 0.78 10.98
N GLN A 97 8.06 1.01 12.27
CA GLN A 97 7.55 -0.02 13.16
C GLN A 97 6.24 -0.65 12.65
N ARG A 98 5.37 0.16 12.05
CA ARG A 98 4.13 -0.32 11.44
C ARG A 98 4.38 -1.28 10.27
N VAL A 99 5.36 -1.00 9.42
CA VAL A 99 5.78 -1.91 8.34
C VAL A 99 6.41 -3.17 8.93
N TYR A 100 7.34 -3.02 9.87
CA TYR A 100 7.99 -4.12 10.55
C TYR A 100 6.98 -5.09 11.20
N ASP A 101 6.02 -4.56 11.95
CA ASP A 101 4.98 -5.37 12.60
C ASP A 101 4.08 -6.09 11.58
N ALA A 102 3.71 -5.45 10.47
CA ALA A 102 2.92 -6.09 9.45
C ALA A 102 3.69 -7.23 8.77
N ILE A 103 4.92 -6.99 8.37
CA ILE A 103 5.79 -7.97 7.69
C ILE A 103 6.05 -9.18 8.60
N THR A 104 6.35 -8.95 9.88
CA THR A 104 6.68 -10.04 10.82
C THR A 104 5.45 -10.78 11.31
N ARG A 105 4.40 -10.06 11.79
CA ARG A 105 3.24 -10.68 12.48
C ARG A 105 2.19 -11.21 11.51
N ILE A 106 1.95 -10.50 10.40
CA ILE A 106 0.95 -10.91 9.39
C ILE A 106 1.62 -11.75 8.31
N GLY A 107 2.74 -11.26 7.75
CA GLY A 107 3.47 -11.92 6.67
C GLY A 107 4.23 -13.16 7.12
N GLY A 108 4.63 -13.23 8.40
CA GLY A 108 5.50 -14.31 8.90
C GLY A 108 6.89 -14.29 8.27
N ILE A 109 7.35 -13.10 7.85
CA ILE A 109 8.62 -12.86 7.16
C ILE A 109 9.64 -12.33 8.17
N ASP A 110 10.92 -12.66 7.96
CA ASP A 110 12.01 -12.20 8.82
C ASP A 110 12.10 -10.66 8.83
N GLY A 111 12.00 -10.06 10.01
CA GLY A 111 12.08 -8.61 10.21
C GLY A 111 13.43 -8.00 9.84
N SER A 112 14.52 -8.79 9.77
CA SER A 112 15.83 -8.31 9.31
C SER A 112 15.85 -7.86 7.85
N LEU A 113 14.84 -8.25 7.06
CA LEU A 113 14.66 -7.82 5.67
C LEU A 113 14.06 -6.42 5.54
N VAL A 114 13.49 -5.88 6.62
CA VAL A 114 12.93 -4.53 6.65
C VAL A 114 14.06 -3.54 6.89
N GLY A 115 14.41 -2.81 5.84
CA GLY A 115 15.44 -1.76 5.91
C GLY A 115 14.91 -0.47 6.53
N GLU A 116 15.81 0.51 6.69
CA GLU A 116 15.49 1.84 7.19
C GLU A 116 14.44 2.52 6.33
N ILE A 117 13.56 3.31 6.97
CA ILE A 117 12.58 4.10 6.25
C ILE A 117 13.26 5.26 5.51
N ILE A 118 12.93 5.43 4.24
CA ILE A 118 13.44 6.56 3.45
C ILE A 118 12.63 7.83 3.79
N PRO A 119 13.26 8.83 4.43
CA PRO A 119 12.58 10.04 4.82
C PRO A 119 12.26 10.93 3.62
N SER A 120 11.26 11.80 3.78
CA SER A 120 10.97 12.86 2.82
C SER A 120 11.89 14.07 3.04
N ASP A 121 12.43 14.62 1.94
CA ASP A 121 13.25 15.85 1.99
C ASP A 121 12.41 17.06 2.40
N ARG A 122 11.11 17.03 2.13
CA ARG A 122 10.15 18.09 2.47
C ARG A 122 8.97 17.50 3.21
N ILE A 123 8.66 18.05 4.38
CA ILE A 123 7.50 17.68 5.19
C ILE A 123 6.36 18.69 5.08
N THR A 124 6.58 19.75 4.31
CA THR A 124 5.63 20.81 3.98
C THR A 124 5.66 21.10 2.48
N ALA A 125 4.58 21.68 1.95
CA ALA A 125 4.43 22.10 0.56
C ALA A 125 4.81 21.01 -0.49
N TYR A 126 4.69 19.73 -0.13
CA TYR A 126 5.07 18.62 -1.01
C TYR A 126 3.90 18.11 -1.86
N ARG A 127 2.64 18.37 -1.43
CA ARG A 127 1.48 17.89 -2.17
C ARG A 127 1.18 18.76 -3.38
N ASN A 128 1.32 18.17 -4.53
CA ASN A 128 1.05 18.81 -5.81
C ASN A 128 -0.44 18.76 -6.21
N LYS A 129 -1.32 18.23 -5.37
CA LYS A 129 -2.76 18.10 -5.65
C LYS A 129 -3.61 18.44 -4.43
N ALA A 130 -4.62 19.27 -4.63
CA ALA A 130 -5.67 19.58 -3.65
C ALA A 130 -7.05 19.27 -4.22
N GLN A 131 -7.92 18.66 -3.42
CA GLN A 131 -9.32 18.41 -3.74
C GLN A 131 -10.16 18.89 -2.56
N LEU A 132 -10.66 20.10 -2.68
CA LEU A 132 -11.25 20.85 -1.56
C LEU A 132 -12.76 20.87 -1.71
N PRO A 133 -13.54 20.32 -0.76
CA PRO A 133 -14.98 20.46 -0.74
C PRO A 133 -15.40 21.92 -0.53
N ILE A 134 -16.54 22.27 -1.10
CA ILE A 134 -17.16 23.59 -1.03
C ILE A 134 -18.44 23.48 -0.21
N ALA A 135 -18.61 24.39 0.77
CA ALA A 135 -19.78 24.39 1.65
C ALA A 135 -20.16 25.81 2.07
N TYR A 136 -21.25 25.98 2.80
CA TYR A 136 -21.51 27.20 3.54
C TYR A 136 -20.81 27.21 4.89
N ASP A 137 -20.27 28.36 5.27
CA ASP A 137 -19.80 28.63 6.62
C ASP A 137 -21.00 28.91 7.57
N LYS A 138 -20.71 29.29 8.83
CA LYS A 138 -21.75 29.63 9.84
C LYS A 138 -22.58 30.85 9.49
N ASN A 139 -22.04 31.74 8.66
CA ASN A 139 -22.63 33.02 8.29
C ASN A 139 -23.40 32.90 6.96
N GLY A 140 -23.40 31.73 6.33
CA GLY A 140 -24.04 31.51 5.03
C GLY A 140 -23.17 31.92 3.84
N ASN A 141 -21.89 32.21 4.04
CA ASN A 141 -20.94 32.46 2.96
C ASN A 141 -20.34 31.14 2.46
N ILE A 142 -19.98 31.11 1.18
CA ILE A 142 -19.24 29.98 0.60
C ILE A 142 -17.84 29.92 1.23
N THR A 143 -17.44 28.73 1.60
CA THR A 143 -16.10 28.42 2.08
C THR A 143 -15.56 27.20 1.36
N VAL A 144 -14.25 27.19 1.14
CA VAL A 144 -13.47 26.10 0.56
C VAL A 144 -12.49 25.60 1.62
N GLY A 145 -12.34 24.28 1.76
CA GLY A 145 -11.45 23.79 2.81
C GLY A 145 -11.37 22.25 2.87
N PHE A 146 -11.21 21.70 4.06
CA PHE A 146 -11.15 20.25 4.29
C PHE A 146 -12.28 19.77 5.19
N PHE A 147 -12.68 18.54 5.03
CA PHE A 147 -13.60 17.92 5.99
C PHE A 147 -12.96 17.81 7.38
N ALA A 148 -13.72 18.14 8.39
CA ALA A 148 -13.36 17.86 9.77
C ALA A 148 -13.29 16.35 9.98
N GLN A 149 -12.42 15.93 10.86
CA GLN A 149 -12.22 14.50 11.17
C GLN A 149 -13.56 13.82 11.50
N ARG A 150 -13.86 12.73 10.81
CA ARG A 150 -15.11 11.93 10.95
C ARG A 150 -16.40 12.73 10.73
N SER A 151 -16.37 13.75 9.89
CA SER A 151 -17.50 14.64 9.62
C SER A 151 -17.45 15.15 8.19
N HIS A 152 -18.61 15.52 7.62
CA HIS A 152 -18.72 16.24 6.34
C HIS A 152 -18.72 17.79 6.54
N ARG A 153 -18.45 18.27 7.75
CA ARG A 153 -18.32 19.70 8.00
C ARG A 153 -17.01 20.21 7.40
N VAL A 154 -17.07 21.21 6.53
CA VAL A 154 -15.90 21.85 5.93
C VAL A 154 -15.27 22.79 6.94
N ILE A 155 -13.97 22.70 7.10
CA ILE A 155 -13.11 23.63 7.84
C ILE A 155 -12.40 24.49 6.80
N SER A 156 -12.63 25.80 6.85
CA SER A 156 -11.91 26.76 6.01
C SER A 156 -10.41 26.63 6.19
N VAL A 157 -9.68 26.78 5.11
CA VAL A 157 -8.22 26.69 5.10
C VAL A 157 -7.66 27.84 4.29
N ASP A 158 -7.10 28.80 4.96
CA ASP A 158 -6.44 29.95 4.34
C ASP A 158 -5.06 29.56 3.78
N ASN A 159 -4.35 28.69 4.50
CA ASN A 159 -3.06 28.15 4.09
C ASN A 159 -2.87 26.72 4.61
N CYS A 160 -2.81 25.74 3.70
CA CYS A 160 -2.50 24.37 4.06
C CYS A 160 -1.01 24.08 3.89
N LEU A 161 -0.32 23.87 4.99
CA LEU A 161 1.12 23.60 4.98
C LEU A 161 1.55 22.32 4.23
N LEU A 162 0.62 21.47 3.80
CA LEU A 162 0.97 20.29 2.99
C LEU A 162 0.94 20.58 1.49
N HIS A 163 0.05 21.47 1.03
CA HIS A 163 -0.14 21.78 -0.38
C HIS A 163 0.80 22.85 -0.88
N SER A 164 0.89 22.96 -2.20
CA SER A 164 1.58 24.09 -2.85
C SER A 164 0.95 25.42 -2.43
N GLU A 165 1.78 26.39 -2.06
CA GLU A 165 1.34 27.74 -1.70
C GLU A 165 0.67 28.47 -2.88
N ALA A 166 0.97 28.07 -4.11
CA ALA A 166 0.33 28.56 -5.33
C ALA A 166 -1.20 28.37 -5.35
N PHE A 167 -1.73 27.48 -4.52
CA PHE A 167 -3.17 27.25 -4.45
C PHE A 167 -3.92 28.33 -3.65
N ASN A 168 -3.25 29.05 -2.74
CA ASN A 168 -3.90 30.00 -1.86
C ASN A 168 -4.59 31.14 -2.64
N PRO A 169 -3.93 31.89 -3.55
CA PRO A 169 -4.59 32.96 -4.31
C PRO A 169 -5.74 32.45 -5.20
N ILE A 170 -5.64 31.20 -5.66
CA ILE A 170 -6.71 30.56 -6.46
C ILE A 170 -7.93 30.26 -5.59
N ILE A 171 -7.72 29.77 -4.35
CA ILE A 171 -8.80 29.49 -3.39
C ILE A 171 -9.52 30.78 -3.02
N ASP A 172 -8.77 31.84 -2.71
CA ASP A 172 -9.33 33.14 -2.32
C ASP A 172 -10.14 33.73 -3.47
N CYS A 173 -9.57 33.85 -4.66
CA CYS A 173 -10.24 34.37 -5.85
C CYS A 173 -11.51 33.56 -6.20
N PHE A 174 -11.46 32.24 -6.15
CA PHE A 174 -12.62 31.39 -6.41
C PHE A 174 -13.71 31.56 -5.33
N THR A 175 -13.32 31.68 -4.07
CA THR A 175 -14.26 31.86 -2.95
C THR A 175 -14.98 33.21 -3.03
N ASP A 176 -14.23 34.29 -3.31
CA ASP A 176 -14.79 35.62 -3.51
C ASP A 176 -15.76 35.66 -4.69
N PHE A 177 -15.35 35.13 -5.83
CA PHE A 177 -16.19 34.98 -7.01
C PHE A 177 -17.49 34.22 -6.71
N ALA A 178 -17.39 33.08 -6.04
CA ALA A 178 -18.56 32.25 -5.74
C ALA A 178 -19.53 32.93 -4.77
N ASN A 179 -19.03 33.73 -3.83
CA ASN A 179 -19.85 34.56 -2.92
C ASN A 179 -20.50 35.75 -3.64
N GLU A 180 -19.76 36.47 -4.49
CA GLU A 180 -20.24 37.60 -5.27
C GLU A 180 -21.42 37.20 -6.14
N TYR A 181 -21.29 36.11 -6.88
CA TYR A 181 -22.33 35.59 -7.78
C TYR A 181 -23.36 34.70 -7.07
N LYS A 182 -23.29 34.57 -5.74
CA LYS A 182 -24.24 33.78 -4.92
C LYS A 182 -24.43 32.37 -5.46
N LEU A 183 -23.35 31.72 -5.90
CA LEU A 183 -23.38 30.35 -6.34
C LEU A 183 -23.73 29.43 -5.16
N THR A 184 -24.29 28.26 -5.43
CA THR A 184 -24.75 27.37 -4.36
C THR A 184 -23.83 26.16 -4.21
N PRO A 185 -23.26 25.90 -3.01
CA PRO A 185 -22.56 24.65 -2.75
C PRO A 185 -23.52 23.45 -2.84
N TYR A 186 -22.98 22.33 -3.26
CA TYR A 186 -23.73 21.07 -3.33
C TYR A 186 -23.93 20.48 -1.93
N ASP A 187 -25.17 20.19 -1.60
CA ASP A 187 -25.54 19.50 -0.37
C ASP A 187 -25.76 18.01 -0.64
N GLU A 188 -24.99 17.15 0.03
CA GLU A 188 -25.03 15.71 -0.16
C GLU A 188 -26.32 15.04 0.34
N LYS A 189 -27.09 15.70 1.20
CA LYS A 189 -28.35 15.16 1.73
C LYS A 189 -29.53 15.42 0.80
N SER A 190 -29.64 16.66 0.32
CA SER A 190 -30.70 17.07 -0.62
C SER A 190 -30.35 16.78 -2.08
N HIS A 191 -29.07 16.50 -2.38
CA HIS A 191 -28.53 16.34 -3.73
C HIS A 191 -28.78 17.57 -4.62
N SER A 192 -28.73 18.76 -4.03
CA SER A 192 -28.97 20.03 -4.71
C SER A 192 -27.80 20.99 -4.52
N GLY A 193 -27.75 22.05 -5.33
CA GLY A 193 -26.63 22.98 -5.38
C GLY A 193 -25.66 22.67 -6.53
N LEU A 194 -24.83 23.63 -6.89
CA LEU A 194 -23.97 23.60 -8.08
C LEU A 194 -22.54 23.16 -7.78
N LEU A 195 -21.89 23.81 -6.82
CA LEU A 195 -20.45 23.70 -6.56
C LEU A 195 -20.13 22.52 -5.64
N ARG A 196 -19.38 21.53 -6.12
CA ARG A 196 -19.01 20.36 -5.30
C ARG A 196 -17.61 20.49 -4.72
N HIS A 197 -16.58 20.63 -5.57
CA HIS A 197 -15.19 20.69 -5.17
C HIS A 197 -14.39 21.67 -6.02
N LEU A 198 -13.42 22.31 -5.41
CA LEU A 198 -12.31 22.96 -6.11
C LEU A 198 -11.13 21.98 -6.12
N TYR A 199 -10.72 21.55 -7.31
CA TYR A 199 -9.64 20.62 -7.51
C TYR A 199 -8.49 21.32 -8.24
N MET A 200 -7.28 21.22 -7.72
CA MET A 200 -6.10 21.87 -8.29
C MET A 200 -4.93 20.88 -8.37
N ARG A 201 -4.10 21.05 -9.38
CA ARG A 201 -2.80 20.37 -9.52
C ARG A 201 -1.73 21.38 -9.86
N HIS A 202 -0.54 21.17 -9.32
CA HIS A 202 0.66 21.92 -9.61
C HIS A 202 1.75 20.97 -10.12
N ALA A 203 2.14 21.07 -11.37
CA ALA A 203 3.29 20.38 -11.92
C ALA A 203 4.55 21.03 -11.36
N MET A 204 5.19 20.40 -10.41
CA MET A 204 6.22 21.01 -9.54
C MET A 204 7.52 21.34 -10.26
N GLU A 205 7.81 20.68 -11.39
CA GLU A 205 9.05 20.89 -12.15
C GLU A 205 8.86 21.86 -13.31
N THR A 206 7.70 21.85 -13.93
CA THR A 206 7.38 22.75 -15.06
C THR A 206 6.65 24.01 -14.61
N ASP A 207 6.24 24.03 -13.34
CA ASP A 207 5.51 25.13 -12.69
C ASP A 207 4.14 25.44 -13.35
N GLU A 208 3.54 24.46 -14.04
CA GLU A 208 2.21 24.55 -14.63
C GLU A 208 1.11 24.21 -13.63
N ILE A 209 0.02 24.99 -13.61
CA ILE A 209 -1.13 24.76 -12.71
C ILE A 209 -2.37 24.40 -13.51
N MET A 210 -3.08 23.39 -13.04
CA MET A 210 -4.44 23.02 -13.47
C MET A 210 -5.44 23.38 -12.40
N VAL A 211 -6.50 24.09 -12.77
CA VAL A 211 -7.68 24.33 -11.93
C VAL A 211 -8.85 23.56 -12.51
N CYS A 212 -9.49 22.74 -11.70
CA CYS A 212 -10.65 21.95 -12.09
C CYS A 212 -11.81 22.19 -11.12
N ILE A 213 -12.90 22.74 -11.62
CA ILE A 213 -14.08 23.04 -10.82
C ILE A 213 -15.09 21.91 -11.01
N VAL A 214 -15.37 21.18 -9.94
CA VAL A 214 -16.33 20.06 -9.97
C VAL A 214 -17.72 20.59 -9.67
N ILE A 215 -18.65 20.40 -10.59
CA ILE A 215 -20.02 20.94 -10.48
C ILE A 215 -21.08 19.84 -10.65
N ASN A 216 -22.23 20.06 -10.01
CA ASN A 216 -23.46 19.30 -10.21
C ASN A 216 -24.32 20.00 -11.28
N GLY A 217 -23.86 19.95 -12.54
CA GLY A 217 -24.50 20.63 -13.65
C GLY A 217 -23.60 20.66 -14.88
N LYS A 218 -24.12 21.17 -16.00
CA LYS A 218 -23.37 21.23 -17.28
C LYS A 218 -22.66 22.57 -17.52
N LYS A 219 -23.09 23.64 -16.86
CA LYS A 219 -22.57 24.99 -17.05
C LYS A 219 -22.30 25.65 -15.70
N LEU A 220 -21.20 26.38 -15.61
CA LEU A 220 -20.90 27.28 -14.52
C LEU A 220 -21.30 28.70 -14.97
N PRO A 221 -22.11 29.45 -14.19
CA PRO A 221 -22.39 30.85 -14.49
C PRO A 221 -21.11 31.68 -14.49
N TYR A 222 -21.02 32.64 -15.42
CA TYR A 222 -19.93 33.62 -15.52
C TYR A 222 -18.52 32.98 -15.68
N GLU A 223 -18.43 31.81 -16.32
CA GLU A 223 -17.18 31.06 -16.40
C GLU A 223 -16.03 31.80 -17.09
N ASN A 224 -16.30 32.68 -18.07
CA ASN A 224 -15.28 33.49 -18.73
C ASN A 224 -14.65 34.49 -17.76
N GLU A 225 -15.47 35.17 -16.98
CA GLU A 225 -14.99 36.11 -15.96
C GLU A 225 -14.19 35.42 -14.86
N LEU A 226 -14.64 34.21 -14.41
CA LEU A 226 -13.85 33.43 -13.49
C LEU A 226 -12.48 33.06 -14.06
N CYS A 227 -12.40 32.69 -15.34
CA CYS A 227 -11.11 32.41 -16.00
C CYS A 227 -10.20 33.64 -15.98
N GLU A 228 -10.72 34.82 -16.35
CA GLU A 228 -9.95 36.06 -16.36
C GLU A 228 -9.40 36.41 -14.97
N ARG A 229 -10.24 36.31 -13.93
CA ARG A 229 -9.87 36.57 -12.54
C ARG A 229 -8.79 35.58 -12.05
N LEU A 230 -8.98 34.27 -12.29
CA LEU A 230 -8.04 33.23 -11.89
C LEU A 230 -6.66 33.41 -12.55
N ILE A 231 -6.63 33.70 -13.84
CA ILE A 231 -5.37 33.93 -14.59
C ILE A 231 -4.68 35.22 -14.11
N ALA A 232 -5.44 36.23 -13.72
CA ALA A 232 -4.90 37.48 -13.22
C ALA A 232 -4.21 37.31 -11.85
N VAL A 233 -4.73 36.44 -10.97
CA VAL A 233 -4.14 36.19 -9.64
C VAL A 233 -3.02 35.15 -9.66
N GLU A 234 -3.03 34.23 -10.65
CA GLU A 234 -2.02 33.17 -10.77
C GLU A 234 -1.71 32.87 -12.24
N ASN A 235 -0.64 33.48 -12.73
CA ASN A 235 -0.24 33.42 -14.15
C ASN A 235 0.32 32.07 -14.61
N ARG A 236 0.63 31.16 -13.67
CA ARG A 236 1.06 29.77 -13.94
C ARG A 236 -0.11 28.86 -14.29
N ILE A 237 -1.35 29.33 -14.25
CA ILE A 237 -2.51 28.53 -14.65
C ILE A 237 -2.43 28.24 -16.15
N LYS A 238 -2.15 26.98 -16.46
CA LYS A 238 -2.05 26.46 -17.84
C LYS A 238 -3.41 26.04 -18.39
N THR A 239 -4.31 25.61 -17.52
CA THR A 239 -5.62 25.15 -17.94
C THR A 239 -6.65 25.25 -16.81
N ILE A 240 -7.89 25.58 -17.22
CA ILE A 240 -9.07 25.59 -16.34
C ILE A 240 -10.13 24.67 -16.94
N ILE A 241 -10.67 23.78 -16.11
CA ILE A 241 -11.53 22.69 -16.52
C ILE A 241 -12.80 22.68 -15.65
N ILE A 242 -13.94 22.43 -16.25
CA ILE A 242 -15.17 22.05 -15.55
C ILE A 242 -15.30 20.55 -15.58
N ASN A 243 -15.36 19.92 -14.41
CA ASN A 243 -15.69 18.50 -14.28
C ASN A 243 -17.16 18.37 -13.88
N ILE A 244 -17.89 17.61 -14.67
CA ILE A 244 -19.35 17.43 -14.51
C ILE A 244 -19.58 16.16 -13.68
N ASN A 245 -20.07 16.36 -12.46
CA ASN A 245 -20.43 15.27 -11.55
C ASN A 245 -21.85 15.46 -11.02
N CYS A 246 -22.81 14.92 -11.75
CA CYS A 246 -24.23 14.92 -11.37
C CYS A 246 -24.66 13.67 -10.60
N ASP A 247 -23.72 12.74 -10.35
CA ASP A 247 -24.03 11.49 -9.68
C ASP A 247 -24.23 11.71 -8.16
N LYS A 248 -25.18 10.98 -7.59
CA LYS A 248 -25.46 10.95 -6.15
C LYS A 248 -24.49 10.01 -5.43
N THR A 249 -23.22 10.37 -5.44
CA THR A 249 -22.12 9.55 -4.94
C THR A 249 -21.09 10.40 -4.20
N ASN A 250 -20.30 9.76 -3.34
CA ASN A 250 -19.16 10.38 -2.64
C ASN A 250 -17.89 10.50 -3.53
N VAL A 251 -17.95 10.04 -4.77
CA VAL A 251 -16.84 10.20 -5.72
C VAL A 251 -16.74 11.69 -6.09
N ILE A 252 -15.53 12.24 -5.95
CA ILE A 252 -15.30 13.68 -6.13
C ILE A 252 -15.50 14.09 -7.59
N THR A 253 -14.86 13.40 -8.53
CA THR A 253 -14.86 13.76 -9.96
C THR A 253 -15.84 12.90 -10.74
N GLY A 254 -16.60 13.53 -11.64
CA GLY A 254 -17.39 12.83 -12.65
C GLY A 254 -16.52 12.37 -13.83
N LYS A 255 -17.14 11.67 -14.76
CA LYS A 255 -16.45 11.10 -15.94
C LYS A 255 -16.23 12.12 -17.06
N GLU A 256 -17.01 13.18 -17.11
CA GLU A 256 -16.99 14.19 -18.17
C GLU A 256 -16.23 15.42 -17.72
N CYS A 257 -15.30 15.89 -18.56
CA CYS A 257 -14.54 17.10 -18.37
C CYS A 257 -14.68 18.01 -19.59
N ARG A 258 -14.85 19.32 -19.36
CA ARG A 258 -14.90 20.36 -20.39
C ARG A 258 -13.85 21.43 -20.09
N THR A 259 -12.90 21.58 -20.99
CA THR A 259 -11.89 22.65 -20.90
C THR A 259 -12.53 23.99 -21.22
N ILE A 260 -12.34 24.97 -20.35
CA ILE A 260 -12.82 26.35 -20.54
C ILE A 260 -11.67 27.34 -20.76
N PHE A 261 -10.45 26.94 -20.42
CA PHE A 261 -9.22 27.67 -20.75
C PHE A 261 -8.06 26.70 -20.92
N GLY A 262 -7.20 26.97 -21.90
CA GLY A 262 -5.91 26.28 -22.12
C GLY A 262 -6.05 24.89 -22.73
N SER A 263 -5.08 24.02 -22.42
CA SER A 263 -4.85 22.73 -23.11
C SER A 263 -5.73 21.56 -22.64
N GLY A 264 -6.37 21.67 -21.47
CA GLY A 264 -7.07 20.56 -20.83
C GLY A 264 -6.15 19.60 -20.05
N TYR A 265 -4.87 19.90 -19.98
CA TYR A 265 -3.86 19.12 -19.24
C TYR A 265 -2.69 20.01 -18.81
N ILE A 266 -1.86 19.50 -17.90
CA ILE A 266 -0.55 20.04 -17.55
C ILE A 266 0.52 18.99 -17.82
N THR A 267 1.78 19.42 -17.92
CA THR A 267 2.93 18.53 -18.09
C THR A 267 3.88 18.67 -16.91
N ASP A 268 4.33 17.57 -16.33
CA ASP A 268 5.38 17.57 -15.29
C ASP A 268 6.53 16.65 -15.67
N LYS A 269 7.67 16.77 -14.98
CA LYS A 269 8.82 15.87 -15.15
C LYS A 269 8.99 14.96 -13.94
N LEU A 270 9.26 13.69 -14.20
CA LEU A 270 9.51 12.68 -13.17
C LEU A 270 10.61 11.72 -13.68
N CYS A 271 11.66 11.52 -12.89
CA CYS A 271 12.82 10.70 -13.29
C CYS A 271 13.39 11.07 -14.67
N GLY A 272 13.43 12.36 -15.01
CA GLY A 272 13.93 12.85 -16.30
C GLY A 272 12.96 12.77 -17.49
N LEU A 273 11.83 12.09 -17.36
CA LEU A 273 10.78 11.97 -18.37
C LEU A 273 9.68 13.02 -18.19
N SER A 274 9.06 13.43 -19.31
CA SER A 274 7.90 14.34 -19.32
C SER A 274 6.61 13.55 -19.29
N PHE A 275 5.67 13.91 -18.40
CA PHE A 275 4.38 13.26 -18.26
C PHE A 275 3.25 14.26 -18.44
N ARG A 276 2.36 13.97 -19.39
CA ARG A 276 1.07 14.65 -19.51
C ARG A 276 0.16 14.17 -18.37
N ILE A 277 -0.46 15.12 -17.69
CA ILE A 277 -1.34 14.89 -16.55
C ILE A 277 -2.72 15.47 -16.88
N SER A 278 -3.66 14.59 -17.17
CA SER A 278 -5.07 14.94 -17.39
C SER A 278 -5.82 15.07 -16.05
N PRO A 279 -7.01 15.71 -15.99
CA PRO A 279 -7.73 15.91 -14.73
C PRO A 279 -8.05 14.61 -13.98
N LEU A 280 -8.37 13.54 -14.69
CA LEU A 280 -8.75 12.26 -14.10
C LEU A 280 -7.58 11.28 -13.93
N SER A 281 -6.38 11.60 -14.43
CA SER A 281 -5.20 10.75 -14.33
C SER A 281 -4.69 10.65 -12.90
N PHE A 282 -4.26 9.46 -12.50
CA PHE A 282 -3.46 9.31 -11.29
C PHE A 282 -2.04 9.84 -11.55
N TYR A 283 -1.52 10.59 -10.61
CA TYR A 283 -0.13 11.05 -10.56
C TYR A 283 0.25 11.23 -9.08
N GLN A 284 1.44 10.80 -8.70
CA GLN A 284 1.90 10.83 -7.31
C GLN A 284 1.94 12.25 -6.76
N VAL A 285 1.37 12.44 -5.55
CA VAL A 285 1.20 13.78 -4.98
C VAL A 285 2.48 14.37 -4.37
N ASN A 286 3.48 13.56 -4.11
CA ASN A 286 4.81 13.95 -3.66
C ASN A 286 5.84 13.51 -4.70
N ARG A 287 6.14 14.41 -5.64
CA ARG A 287 7.01 14.13 -6.80
C ARG A 287 8.39 13.63 -6.38
N SER A 288 9.07 14.35 -5.47
CA SER A 288 10.44 14.02 -5.07
C SER A 288 10.54 12.65 -4.38
N GLN A 289 9.54 12.29 -3.58
CA GLN A 289 9.51 10.96 -2.96
C GLN A 289 9.09 9.87 -3.94
N ALA A 290 8.25 10.19 -4.94
CA ALA A 290 7.94 9.26 -6.03
C ALA A 290 9.19 8.92 -6.85
N GLU A 291 10.08 9.87 -7.10
CA GLU A 291 11.37 9.61 -7.76
C GLU A 291 12.25 8.65 -6.94
N LYS A 292 12.33 8.83 -5.62
CA LYS A 292 13.05 7.90 -4.73
C LYS A 292 12.42 6.51 -4.75
N LEU A 293 11.08 6.44 -4.66
CA LEU A 293 10.32 5.18 -4.70
C LEU A 293 10.60 4.42 -6.01
N TYR A 294 10.56 5.11 -7.16
CA TYR A 294 10.80 4.51 -8.48
C TYR A 294 12.27 4.13 -8.68
N THR A 295 13.20 4.90 -8.10
CA THR A 295 14.62 4.54 -8.11
C THR A 295 14.85 3.24 -7.35
N ILE A 296 14.27 3.07 -6.14
CA ILE A 296 14.35 1.83 -5.37
C ILE A 296 13.75 0.67 -6.16
N ALA A 297 12.58 0.87 -6.78
CA ALA A 297 11.94 -0.16 -7.60
C ALA A 297 12.81 -0.57 -8.79
N ARG A 298 13.44 0.40 -9.48
CA ARG A 298 14.38 0.16 -10.58
C ARG A 298 15.63 -0.60 -10.11
N ASP A 299 16.20 -0.19 -8.97
CA ASP A 299 17.39 -0.84 -8.41
C ASP A 299 17.09 -2.29 -7.97
N PHE A 300 15.88 -2.55 -7.49
CA PHE A 300 15.43 -3.92 -7.16
C PHE A 300 15.16 -4.75 -8.41
N ALA A 301 14.68 -4.12 -9.46
CA ALA A 301 14.36 -4.80 -10.71
C ALA A 301 15.63 -5.31 -11.43
N GLU A 302 16.79 -4.67 -11.29
CA GLU A 302 18.09 -5.06 -11.91
C GLU A 302 17.92 -5.47 -13.40
N LEU A 303 17.19 -4.63 -14.15
CA LEU A 303 16.74 -4.93 -15.51
C LEU A 303 17.91 -4.99 -16.51
N LYS A 304 17.78 -5.85 -17.53
CA LYS A 304 18.75 -6.01 -18.60
C LYS A 304 18.13 -5.68 -19.96
N PRO A 305 18.95 -5.23 -20.96
CA PRO A 305 18.45 -4.79 -22.26
C PRO A 305 17.73 -5.86 -23.11
N ASP A 306 17.87 -7.13 -22.79
CA ASP A 306 17.21 -8.26 -23.45
C ASP A 306 15.94 -8.74 -22.73
N GLU A 307 15.66 -8.19 -21.53
CA GLU A 307 14.54 -8.58 -20.68
C GLU A 307 13.21 -7.90 -21.05
N THR A 308 12.13 -8.50 -20.63
CA THR A 308 10.76 -8.00 -20.74
C THR A 308 10.23 -7.62 -19.38
N LEU A 309 9.76 -6.37 -19.24
CA LEU A 309 9.10 -5.82 -18.07
C LEU A 309 7.58 -5.82 -18.25
N LEU A 310 6.84 -6.29 -17.28
CA LEU A 310 5.38 -6.16 -17.20
C LEU A 310 5.00 -5.29 -16.00
N ASP A 311 4.35 -4.15 -16.27
CA ASP A 311 3.86 -3.19 -15.26
C ASP A 311 2.34 -3.37 -15.12
N LEU A 312 1.92 -4.04 -14.06
CA LEU A 312 0.51 -4.27 -13.72
C LEU A 312 0.02 -3.17 -12.79
N TYR A 313 -1.09 -2.55 -13.11
CA TYR A 313 -1.60 -1.30 -12.54
C TYR A 313 -0.78 -0.06 -12.96
N CYS A 314 -0.38 0.00 -14.23
CA CYS A 314 0.59 0.99 -14.71
C CYS A 314 0.11 2.46 -14.66
N GLY A 315 -1.19 2.70 -14.47
CA GLY A 315 -1.75 4.06 -14.51
C GLY A 315 -1.43 4.77 -15.82
N THR A 316 -0.84 5.95 -15.74
CA THR A 316 -0.36 6.72 -16.91
C THR A 316 1.04 6.30 -17.38
N GLY A 317 1.49 5.13 -16.95
CA GLY A 317 2.77 4.54 -17.33
C GLY A 317 3.97 5.06 -16.52
N THR A 318 3.76 5.78 -15.43
CA THR A 318 4.87 6.49 -14.75
C THR A 318 5.98 5.58 -14.26
N ILE A 319 5.68 4.40 -13.72
CA ILE A 319 6.72 3.48 -13.22
C ILE A 319 7.41 2.79 -14.39
N GLY A 320 6.65 2.08 -15.24
CA GLY A 320 7.21 1.31 -16.33
C GLY A 320 8.01 2.15 -17.32
N LEU A 321 7.51 3.34 -17.71
CA LEU A 321 8.20 4.21 -18.66
C LEU A 321 9.55 4.70 -18.13
N THR A 322 9.71 4.93 -16.80
CA THR A 322 11.00 5.32 -16.22
C THR A 322 12.06 4.23 -16.27
N MET A 323 11.68 3.01 -16.66
CA MET A 323 12.56 1.85 -16.80
C MET A 323 12.63 1.31 -18.22
N ALA A 324 11.91 1.94 -19.17
CA ALA A 324 11.77 1.43 -20.54
C ALA A 324 13.08 1.40 -21.33
N ASP A 325 14.04 2.28 -21.01
CA ASP A 325 15.37 2.32 -21.62
C ASP A 325 16.26 1.13 -21.23
N SER A 326 15.94 0.47 -20.13
CA SER A 326 16.69 -0.64 -19.54
C SER A 326 16.19 -2.02 -19.99
N VAL A 327 15.14 -2.08 -20.84
CA VAL A 327 14.50 -3.34 -21.24
C VAL A 327 14.28 -3.43 -22.76
N LYS A 328 14.18 -4.67 -23.26
CA LYS A 328 13.80 -4.94 -24.65
C LYS A 328 12.35 -4.56 -24.92
N ARG A 329 11.45 -4.86 -23.98
CA ARG A 329 10.00 -4.64 -24.13
C ARG A 329 9.37 -4.30 -22.78
N LEU A 330 8.50 -3.32 -22.79
CA LEU A 330 7.63 -2.96 -21.68
C LEU A 330 6.18 -3.26 -22.06
N TYR A 331 5.46 -3.96 -21.19
CA TYR A 331 4.01 -4.13 -21.27
C TYR A 331 3.36 -3.48 -20.05
N GLY A 332 2.40 -2.57 -20.28
CA GLY A 332 1.63 -1.92 -19.21
C GLY A 332 0.16 -2.34 -19.24
N VAL A 333 -0.42 -2.59 -18.07
CA VAL A 333 -1.84 -2.94 -17.90
C VAL A 333 -2.51 -1.99 -16.91
N GLU A 334 -3.64 -1.43 -17.30
CA GLU A 334 -4.44 -0.52 -16.46
C GLU A 334 -5.94 -0.66 -16.80
N ILE A 335 -6.79 -0.59 -15.80
CA ILE A 335 -8.24 -0.74 -15.97
C ILE A 335 -8.92 0.54 -16.50
N ILE A 336 -8.30 1.70 -16.30
CA ILE A 336 -8.86 3.00 -16.66
C ILE A 336 -8.48 3.36 -18.11
N PRO A 337 -9.44 3.41 -19.06
CA PRO A 337 -9.12 3.68 -20.47
C PRO A 337 -8.39 5.02 -20.70
N GLN A 338 -8.76 6.08 -19.97
CA GLN A 338 -8.12 7.39 -20.09
C GLN A 338 -6.65 7.35 -19.65
N ALA A 339 -6.33 6.56 -18.61
CA ALA A 339 -4.96 6.41 -18.14
C ALA A 339 -4.09 5.67 -19.17
N ILE A 340 -4.65 4.69 -19.88
CA ILE A 340 -3.97 4.01 -21.01
C ILE A 340 -3.68 4.98 -22.16
N GLU A 341 -4.64 5.84 -22.51
CA GLU A 341 -4.40 6.86 -23.55
C GLU A 341 -3.31 7.85 -23.12
N ASP A 342 -3.33 8.29 -21.85
CA ASP A 342 -2.26 9.14 -21.32
C ASP A 342 -0.91 8.38 -21.30
N ALA A 343 -0.86 7.08 -20.99
CA ALA A 343 0.35 6.26 -21.00
C ALA A 343 0.96 6.17 -22.41
N LYS A 344 0.15 5.97 -23.45
CA LYS A 344 0.59 5.98 -24.86
C LYS A 344 1.17 7.34 -25.27
N ILE A 345 0.46 8.42 -24.92
CA ILE A 345 0.92 9.79 -25.18
C ILE A 345 2.25 10.04 -24.44
N ASN A 346 2.36 9.59 -23.21
CA ASN A 346 3.59 9.73 -22.41
C ASN A 346 4.76 8.95 -23.01
N ALA A 347 4.52 7.76 -23.56
CA ALA A 347 5.54 7.03 -24.31
C ALA A 347 5.98 7.81 -25.57
N GLU A 348 5.03 8.38 -26.32
CA GLU A 348 5.32 9.19 -27.53
C GLU A 348 6.12 10.46 -27.21
N ILE A 349 5.72 11.23 -26.19
CA ILE A 349 6.39 12.46 -25.76
C ILE A 349 7.87 12.18 -25.42
N ASN A 350 8.14 11.01 -24.84
CA ASN A 350 9.50 10.61 -24.43
C ASN A 350 10.23 9.76 -25.48
N ASN A 351 9.68 9.61 -26.69
CA ASN A 351 10.26 8.79 -27.78
C ASN A 351 10.48 7.32 -27.41
N ILE A 352 9.70 6.77 -26.47
CA ILE A 352 9.75 5.37 -26.03
C ILE A 352 8.94 4.52 -27.03
N LYS A 353 9.63 3.64 -27.77
CA LYS A 353 9.03 2.84 -28.86
C LYS A 353 8.83 1.36 -28.49
N ASN A 354 9.39 0.92 -27.38
CA ASN A 354 9.37 -0.46 -26.91
C ASN A 354 8.28 -0.74 -25.86
N ALA A 355 7.35 0.20 -25.64
CA ALA A 355 6.25 0.08 -24.70
C ALA A 355 4.93 -0.21 -25.41
N GLU A 356 4.12 -1.10 -24.84
CA GLU A 356 2.78 -1.44 -25.31
C GLU A 356 1.82 -1.47 -24.12
N PHE A 357 0.61 -0.89 -24.28
CA PHE A 357 -0.34 -0.70 -23.18
C PHE A 357 -1.69 -1.34 -23.47
N PHE A 358 -2.24 -2.06 -22.48
CA PHE A 358 -3.49 -2.81 -22.54
C PHE A 358 -4.49 -2.28 -21.52
N CYS A 359 -5.71 -1.99 -21.97
CA CYS A 359 -6.79 -1.59 -21.10
C CYS A 359 -7.55 -2.82 -20.62
N GLY A 360 -7.58 -3.05 -19.31
CA GLY A 360 -8.31 -4.15 -18.70
C GLY A 360 -8.00 -4.35 -17.23
N ASP A 361 -8.80 -5.22 -16.60
CA ASP A 361 -8.50 -5.68 -15.24
C ASP A 361 -7.15 -6.43 -15.21
N ALA A 362 -6.33 -6.16 -14.20
CA ALA A 362 -4.97 -6.67 -14.11
C ALA A 362 -4.92 -8.21 -14.15
N SER A 363 -5.83 -8.89 -13.44
CA SER A 363 -5.87 -10.36 -13.38
C SER A 363 -6.25 -10.97 -14.73
N LEU A 364 -7.29 -10.41 -15.38
CA LEU A 364 -7.77 -10.89 -16.69
C LEU A 364 -6.78 -10.59 -17.81
N ALA A 365 -6.15 -9.41 -17.79
CA ALA A 365 -5.17 -9.02 -18.79
C ALA A 365 -3.88 -9.82 -18.63
N ALA A 366 -3.37 -10.01 -17.42
CA ALA A 366 -2.22 -10.85 -17.13
C ALA A 366 -2.44 -12.28 -17.63
N GLU A 367 -3.61 -12.86 -17.40
CA GLU A 367 -3.96 -14.18 -17.90
C GLU A 367 -3.92 -14.28 -19.43
N LYS A 368 -4.48 -13.29 -20.13
CA LYS A 368 -4.45 -13.22 -21.61
C LYS A 368 -3.03 -13.08 -22.15
N LEU A 369 -2.21 -12.22 -21.54
CA LEU A 369 -0.81 -12.03 -21.95
C LEU A 369 -0.01 -13.34 -21.78
N ALA A 370 -0.22 -14.06 -20.68
CA ALA A 370 0.40 -15.37 -20.46
C ALA A 370 -0.06 -16.41 -21.52
N GLN A 371 -1.37 -16.45 -21.86
CA GLN A 371 -1.91 -17.31 -22.92
C GLN A 371 -1.34 -16.98 -24.31
N GLN A 372 -1.00 -15.73 -24.57
CA GLN A 372 -0.33 -15.29 -25.80
C GLN A 372 1.17 -15.66 -25.84
N GLY A 373 1.68 -16.30 -24.79
CA GLY A 373 3.08 -16.72 -24.71
C GLY A 373 4.06 -15.59 -24.37
N ILE A 374 3.58 -14.46 -23.85
CA ILE A 374 4.43 -13.39 -23.37
C ILE A 374 5.13 -13.87 -22.11
N LYS A 375 6.47 -13.78 -22.10
CA LYS A 375 7.31 -14.06 -20.94
C LYS A 375 7.72 -12.74 -20.31
N ALA A 376 7.60 -12.65 -19.00
CA ALA A 376 8.08 -11.51 -18.22
C ALA A 376 9.29 -11.95 -17.39
N ASP A 377 10.38 -11.19 -17.48
CA ASP A 377 11.58 -11.40 -16.66
C ASP A 377 11.49 -10.64 -15.33
N CYS A 378 10.73 -9.55 -15.33
CA CYS A 378 10.38 -8.80 -14.15
C CYS A 378 8.92 -8.34 -14.23
N ILE A 379 8.19 -8.43 -13.11
CA ILE A 379 6.83 -7.88 -12.99
C ILE A 379 6.82 -6.85 -11.89
N ILE A 380 6.27 -5.65 -12.18
CA ILE A 380 5.99 -4.61 -11.19
C ILE A 380 4.49 -4.61 -10.92
N ILE A 381 4.12 -4.52 -9.65
CA ILE A 381 2.74 -4.38 -9.20
C ILE A 381 2.63 -3.23 -8.19
N ASP A 382 1.71 -2.30 -8.47
CA ASP A 382 1.35 -1.17 -7.58
C ASP A 382 -0.18 -1.16 -7.38
N PRO A 383 -0.74 -2.16 -6.68
CA PRO A 383 -2.17 -2.33 -6.55
C PRO A 383 -2.80 -1.27 -5.64
N PRO A 384 -4.13 -1.05 -5.73
CA PRO A 384 -4.86 -0.20 -4.81
C PRO A 384 -4.78 -0.75 -3.37
N ARG A 385 -5.25 0.04 -2.38
CA ARG A 385 -5.20 -0.29 -0.93
C ARG A 385 -5.70 -1.69 -0.53
N LYS A 386 -6.57 -2.30 -1.32
CA LYS A 386 -7.05 -3.67 -1.08
C LYS A 386 -6.01 -4.76 -1.35
N GLY A 387 -4.87 -4.41 -1.96
CA GLY A 387 -3.85 -5.34 -2.44
C GLY A 387 -4.27 -6.08 -3.72
N CYS A 388 -3.52 -7.12 -4.06
CA CYS A 388 -3.81 -8.01 -5.17
C CYS A 388 -4.88 -9.03 -4.80
N ASP A 389 -5.65 -9.49 -5.79
CA ASP A 389 -6.44 -10.70 -5.60
C ASP A 389 -5.58 -11.97 -5.81
N SER A 390 -6.03 -13.07 -5.24
CA SER A 390 -5.32 -14.35 -5.30
C SER A 390 -5.16 -14.87 -6.74
N THR A 391 -6.10 -14.55 -7.63
CA THR A 391 -6.06 -14.96 -9.05
C THR A 391 -4.87 -14.31 -9.74
N LEU A 392 -4.64 -13.01 -9.50
CA LEU A 392 -3.48 -12.32 -10.06
C LEU A 392 -2.17 -12.89 -9.53
N ILE A 393 -2.08 -13.10 -8.20
CA ILE A 393 -0.87 -13.66 -7.58
C ILE A 393 -0.58 -15.06 -8.13
N ASN A 394 -1.60 -15.91 -8.30
CA ASN A 394 -1.44 -17.24 -8.92
C ASN A 394 -0.98 -17.13 -10.38
N THR A 395 -1.57 -16.22 -11.16
CA THR A 395 -1.18 -16.01 -12.56
C THR A 395 0.28 -15.56 -12.68
N ILE A 396 0.72 -14.63 -11.82
CA ILE A 396 2.12 -14.20 -11.75
C ILE A 396 3.03 -15.39 -11.41
N SER A 397 2.68 -16.12 -10.36
CA SER A 397 3.56 -17.17 -9.82
C SER A 397 3.61 -18.45 -10.67
N GLU A 398 2.49 -18.86 -11.26
CA GLU A 398 2.38 -20.15 -11.96
C GLU A 398 2.51 -20.03 -13.47
N LYS A 399 1.96 -18.93 -14.07
CA LYS A 399 1.94 -18.78 -15.53
C LYS A 399 3.13 -17.98 -16.06
N PHE A 400 3.48 -16.87 -15.43
CA PHE A 400 4.67 -16.10 -15.81
C PHE A 400 5.92 -16.64 -15.14
N SER A 401 5.83 -16.95 -13.86
CA SER A 401 6.94 -17.44 -13.04
C SER A 401 8.21 -16.59 -13.21
N PRO A 402 8.12 -15.24 -13.11
CA PRO A 402 9.26 -14.36 -13.39
C PRO A 402 10.34 -14.52 -12.31
N PRO A 403 11.62 -14.36 -12.66
CA PRO A 403 12.69 -14.36 -11.66
C PRO A 403 12.51 -13.31 -10.57
N ARG A 404 11.88 -12.16 -10.89
CA ARG A 404 11.71 -11.03 -9.98
C ARG A 404 10.31 -10.44 -10.06
N VAL A 405 9.75 -10.12 -8.89
CA VAL A 405 8.52 -9.33 -8.76
C VAL A 405 8.82 -8.16 -7.83
N ILE A 406 8.53 -6.95 -8.28
CA ILE A 406 8.61 -5.73 -7.47
C ILE A 406 7.20 -5.37 -7.04
N TYR A 407 6.96 -5.41 -5.73
CA TYR A 407 5.68 -5.04 -5.15
C TYR A 407 5.79 -3.67 -4.47
N ILE A 408 5.04 -2.69 -4.95
CA ILE A 408 4.87 -1.37 -4.32
C ILE A 408 3.52 -1.37 -3.63
N SER A 409 3.44 -0.88 -2.39
CA SER A 409 2.20 -0.89 -1.62
C SER A 409 2.05 0.30 -0.69
N CYS A 410 0.86 0.88 -0.69
CA CYS A 410 0.46 1.95 0.23
C CYS A 410 -0.16 1.44 1.55
N ASP A 411 -0.31 0.12 1.73
CA ASP A 411 -0.86 -0.48 2.97
C ASP A 411 -0.05 -1.70 3.41
N PRO A 412 0.71 -1.60 4.52
CA PRO A 412 1.55 -2.68 5.00
C PRO A 412 0.81 -3.98 5.37
N ALA A 413 -0.45 -3.88 5.80
CA ALA A 413 -1.19 -5.07 6.24
C ALA A 413 -1.65 -5.91 5.03
N THR A 414 -2.17 -5.26 3.98
CA THR A 414 -2.53 -5.96 2.74
C THR A 414 -1.29 -6.48 2.01
N LEU A 415 -0.19 -5.70 2.00
CA LEU A 415 1.10 -6.16 1.50
C LEU A 415 1.53 -7.46 2.19
N ALA A 416 1.59 -7.47 3.51
CA ALA A 416 2.03 -8.63 4.28
C ALA A 416 1.17 -9.88 4.03
N ARG A 417 -0.16 -9.71 3.85
CA ARG A 417 -1.09 -10.77 3.44
C ARG A 417 -0.70 -11.34 2.07
N ASP A 418 -0.46 -10.46 1.11
CA ASP A 418 -0.15 -10.87 -0.27
C ASP A 418 1.23 -11.54 -0.37
N LEU A 419 2.22 -11.02 0.37
CA LEU A 419 3.54 -11.63 0.47
C LEU A 419 3.50 -13.05 1.03
N LYS A 420 2.58 -13.32 1.98
CA LYS A 420 2.37 -14.66 2.50
C LYS A 420 1.89 -15.62 1.41
N ILE A 421 0.96 -15.18 0.54
CA ILE A 421 0.48 -15.98 -0.60
C ILE A 421 1.63 -16.22 -1.59
N PHE A 422 2.40 -15.19 -1.94
CA PHE A 422 3.59 -15.34 -2.78
C PHE A 422 4.59 -16.34 -2.20
N ASN A 423 4.79 -16.33 -0.87
CA ASN A 423 5.70 -17.26 -0.21
C ASN A 423 5.21 -18.73 -0.27
N GLU A 424 3.89 -18.94 -0.20
CA GLU A 424 3.26 -20.26 -0.38
C GLU A 424 3.42 -20.77 -1.83
N LEU A 425 3.53 -19.86 -2.81
CA LEU A 425 3.71 -20.14 -4.23
C LEU A 425 5.18 -20.14 -4.69
N GLY A 426 6.13 -20.19 -3.76
CA GLY A 426 7.55 -20.37 -4.06
C GLY A 426 8.35 -19.08 -4.23
N TYR A 427 7.79 -17.91 -3.95
CA TYR A 427 8.53 -16.65 -3.89
C TYR A 427 8.97 -16.33 -2.45
N SER A 428 10.10 -15.65 -2.31
CA SER A 428 10.56 -15.10 -1.03
C SER A 428 10.79 -13.61 -1.15
N ALA A 429 10.48 -12.87 -0.10
CA ALA A 429 10.91 -11.49 0.02
C ALA A 429 12.42 -11.46 0.33
N PHE A 430 13.15 -10.57 -0.36
CA PHE A 430 14.60 -10.37 -0.17
C PHE A 430 14.93 -9.03 0.44
N LYS A 431 14.15 -8.00 0.12
CA LYS A 431 14.31 -6.63 0.63
C LYS A 431 12.93 -6.00 0.78
N VAL A 432 12.76 -5.26 1.86
CA VAL A 432 11.53 -4.50 2.16
C VAL A 432 11.95 -3.10 2.58
N ILE A 433 11.67 -2.08 1.78
CA ILE A 433 12.05 -0.70 2.07
C ILE A 433 10.80 0.16 2.24
N PRO A 434 10.54 0.65 3.46
CA PRO A 434 9.51 1.67 3.69
C PRO A 434 9.94 3.04 3.13
N VAL A 435 9.00 3.79 2.58
CA VAL A 435 9.23 5.14 2.05
C VAL A 435 8.16 6.09 2.58
N ASP A 436 8.57 7.19 3.19
CA ASP A 436 7.63 8.21 3.63
C ASP A 436 7.23 9.14 2.48
N LEU A 437 6.26 8.68 1.68
CA LEU A 437 5.68 9.47 0.58
C LEU A 437 4.72 10.56 1.07
N PHE A 438 4.15 10.40 2.28
CA PHE A 438 3.08 11.24 2.82
C PHE A 438 3.40 11.77 4.22
N PRO A 439 4.41 12.63 4.41
CA PRO A 439 4.72 13.25 5.70
C PRO A 439 3.49 13.87 6.37
N ARG A 440 3.46 13.81 7.70
CA ARG A 440 2.38 14.28 8.57
C ARG A 440 1.09 13.49 8.50
N THR A 441 1.08 12.37 7.74
CA THR A 441 -0.05 11.43 7.66
C THR A 441 0.34 10.04 8.13
N GLY A 442 -0.64 9.17 8.41
CA GLY A 442 -0.38 7.78 8.80
C GLY A 442 -0.02 6.84 7.64
N HIS A 443 0.11 7.34 6.42
CA HIS A 443 0.42 6.51 5.25
C HIS A 443 1.92 6.29 5.10
N VAL A 444 2.30 5.10 4.67
CA VAL A 444 3.66 4.72 4.33
C VAL A 444 3.61 3.83 3.08
N GLU A 445 4.45 4.15 2.10
CA GLU A 445 4.68 3.29 0.95
C GLU A 445 5.77 2.27 1.29
N THR A 446 5.70 1.11 0.67
CA THR A 446 6.68 0.04 0.88
C THR A 446 7.02 -0.62 -0.44
N VAL A 447 8.30 -0.71 -0.77
CA VAL A 447 8.81 -1.43 -1.94
C VAL A 447 9.39 -2.76 -1.50
N VAL A 448 8.97 -3.84 -2.13
CA VAL A 448 9.45 -5.20 -1.83
C VAL A 448 10.00 -5.84 -3.08
N LEU A 449 11.19 -6.41 -2.97
CA LEU A 449 11.73 -7.34 -3.95
C LEU A 449 11.32 -8.76 -3.56
N LEU A 450 10.58 -9.41 -4.45
CA LEU A 450 10.30 -10.84 -4.40
C LEU A 450 11.13 -11.56 -5.47
N SER A 451 11.73 -12.67 -5.11
CA SER A 451 12.39 -13.55 -6.07
C SER A 451 11.90 -14.98 -5.88
N HIS A 452 11.87 -15.71 -6.97
CA HIS A 452 11.54 -17.13 -6.93
C HIS A 452 12.55 -17.86 -6.05
N LYS A 453 12.11 -18.70 -5.14
CA LYS A 453 13.00 -19.58 -4.39
C LYS A 453 13.68 -20.47 -5.42
N LYS A 454 14.91 -20.15 -5.81
CA LYS A 454 15.77 -21.18 -6.41
C LYS A 454 15.87 -22.26 -5.36
N ALA A 455 15.60 -23.51 -5.76
CA ALA A 455 15.94 -24.63 -4.91
C ALA A 455 17.39 -24.40 -4.46
N ASP A 456 17.60 -24.17 -3.15
CA ASP A 456 18.92 -23.99 -2.57
C ASP A 456 19.66 -25.32 -2.70
N SER A 457 20.27 -25.51 -3.85
CA SER A 457 21.29 -26.54 -4.08
C SER A 457 22.57 -25.87 -4.57
N TYR A 458 23.09 -24.95 -3.81
CA TYR A 458 24.53 -24.75 -3.79
C TYR A 458 25.11 -25.84 -2.89
N ILE A 459 25.52 -26.94 -3.51
CA ILE A 459 26.45 -27.85 -2.86
C ILE A 459 27.77 -27.11 -2.85
N HIS A 460 28.16 -26.51 -1.71
CA HIS A 460 29.55 -26.16 -1.47
C HIS A 460 30.33 -27.46 -1.41
N ILE A 461 31.00 -27.78 -2.50
CA ILE A 461 32.01 -28.84 -2.52
C ILE A 461 33.32 -28.12 -2.22
N ASP A 462 33.78 -28.20 -0.98
CA ASP A 462 35.19 -27.91 -0.66
C ASP A 462 36.04 -29.00 -1.29
N VAL A 463 36.63 -28.67 -2.43
CA VAL A 463 37.58 -29.58 -3.08
C VAL A 463 38.98 -29.24 -2.52
N GLU A 464 39.45 -29.99 -1.54
CA GLU A 464 40.85 -30.02 -1.20
C GLU A 464 41.63 -30.71 -2.34
N PHE A 465 42.36 -29.93 -3.10
CA PHE A 465 43.32 -30.47 -4.06
C PHE A 465 44.54 -30.99 -3.31
N GLY A 466 44.54 -32.27 -2.96
CA GLY A 466 45.79 -32.94 -2.57
C GLY A 466 46.66 -33.12 -3.81
N GLU A 467 47.98 -32.83 -3.68
CA GLU A 467 48.95 -33.13 -4.74
C GLU A 467 48.99 -34.62 -5.01
N GLY A 468 48.29 -35.06 -6.08
CA GLY A 468 48.26 -36.41 -6.57
C GLY A 468 47.56 -36.52 -7.93
N GLU A 469 48.27 -36.99 -8.94
CA GLU A 469 47.73 -37.24 -10.29
C GLU A 469 46.56 -38.19 -10.25
N GLY A 470 45.34 -37.69 -10.43
CA GLY A 470 44.13 -38.52 -10.60
C GLY A 470 43.01 -37.74 -11.24
N LYS A 471 42.66 -38.06 -12.49
CA LYS A 471 41.47 -37.53 -13.15
C LYS A 471 40.23 -37.90 -12.36
N ILE A 472 39.52 -36.92 -11.82
CA ILE A 472 38.20 -37.14 -11.19
C ILE A 472 37.19 -37.48 -12.28
N PRO A 473 36.51 -38.65 -12.22
CA PRO A 473 35.50 -38.99 -13.21
C PRO A 473 34.24 -38.17 -13.00
N VAL A 474 34.04 -37.19 -13.84
CA VAL A 474 32.85 -36.28 -13.83
C VAL A 474 31.54 -37.11 -13.91
N ASP A 475 31.53 -38.23 -14.58
CA ASP A 475 30.39 -39.17 -14.71
C ASP A 475 29.94 -39.79 -13.38
N SER A 476 30.82 -39.94 -12.41
CA SER A 476 30.46 -40.49 -11.09
C SER A 476 29.78 -39.47 -10.18
N ILE A 477 30.08 -38.17 -10.39
CA ILE A 477 29.45 -37.05 -9.67
C ILE A 477 28.04 -36.81 -10.24
N ALA A 478 27.88 -36.82 -11.56
CA ALA A 478 26.57 -36.72 -12.22
C ALA A 478 25.61 -37.87 -11.79
N LYS A 479 26.07 -39.10 -11.76
CA LYS A 479 25.27 -40.26 -11.28
C LYS A 479 24.88 -40.18 -9.81
N ARG A 480 25.73 -39.58 -8.95
CA ARG A 480 25.40 -39.34 -7.53
C ARG A 480 24.41 -38.21 -7.36
N ALA A 481 24.49 -37.15 -8.18
CA ALA A 481 23.54 -36.06 -8.18
C ALA A 481 22.16 -36.49 -8.66
N GLU A 482 22.06 -37.36 -9.68
CA GLU A 482 20.79 -37.91 -10.15
C GLU A 482 20.14 -38.88 -9.13
N ALA A 483 20.94 -39.52 -8.28
CA ALA A 483 20.47 -40.40 -7.21
C ALA A 483 19.99 -39.64 -5.94
N TYR A 484 20.30 -38.37 -5.81
CA TYR A 484 19.89 -37.55 -4.67
C TYR A 484 18.49 -37.00 -4.89
N LYS A 485 17.46 -37.70 -4.41
CA LYS A 485 16.13 -37.13 -4.22
C LYS A 485 16.11 -36.40 -2.90
N PRO A 486 15.82 -35.08 -2.85
CA PRO A 486 15.64 -34.37 -1.59
C PRO A 486 14.49 -35.05 -0.84
N LYS A 487 14.68 -35.35 0.46
CA LYS A 487 13.63 -35.90 1.32
C LYS A 487 12.54 -34.82 1.46
N GLU A 488 11.43 -34.99 0.75
CA GLU A 488 10.24 -34.17 1.00
C GLU A 488 9.88 -34.25 2.49
N LYS A 489 9.60 -33.10 3.10
CA LYS A 489 9.23 -33.02 4.51
C LYS A 489 7.85 -33.66 4.67
N VAL A 490 7.80 -34.87 5.20
CA VAL A 490 6.57 -35.66 5.34
C VAL A 490 5.62 -34.96 6.31
N THR A 491 4.47 -34.54 5.80
CA THR A 491 3.45 -33.83 6.57
C THR A 491 2.42 -34.80 7.16
N TYR A 492 1.75 -34.39 8.25
CA TYR A 492 0.64 -35.16 8.82
C TYR A 492 -0.51 -35.36 7.81
N LYS A 493 -0.66 -34.47 6.86
CA LYS A 493 -1.66 -34.58 5.78
C LYS A 493 -1.34 -35.77 4.89
N MET A 494 -0.10 -35.90 4.42
CA MET A 494 0.35 -37.03 3.59
C MET A 494 0.17 -38.37 4.28
N ILE A 495 0.51 -38.46 5.56
CA ILE A 495 0.31 -39.69 6.37
C ILE A 495 -1.17 -40.06 6.45
N LYS A 496 -2.06 -39.10 6.67
CA LYS A 496 -3.52 -39.32 6.74
C LYS A 496 -4.09 -39.79 5.40
N GLU A 497 -3.71 -39.15 4.30
CA GLU A 497 -4.15 -39.51 2.95
C GLU A 497 -3.69 -40.89 2.56
N TYR A 498 -2.45 -41.28 2.86
CA TYR A 498 -1.93 -42.62 2.65
C TYR A 498 -2.73 -43.68 3.42
N ILE A 499 -3.01 -43.42 4.71
CA ILE A 499 -3.76 -44.37 5.56
C ILE A 499 -5.20 -44.49 5.06
N GLU A 500 -5.84 -43.42 4.69
CA GLU A 500 -7.22 -43.43 4.16
C GLU A 500 -7.29 -44.20 2.83
N ALA A 501 -6.32 -43.97 1.92
CA ALA A 501 -6.26 -44.65 0.65
C ALA A 501 -5.96 -46.16 0.77
N LYS A 502 -5.05 -46.56 1.67
CA LYS A 502 -4.60 -47.94 1.82
C LYS A 502 -5.48 -48.78 2.73
N TYR A 503 -6.01 -48.20 3.80
CA TYR A 503 -6.73 -48.92 4.87
C TYR A 503 -8.21 -48.56 4.98
N GLY A 504 -8.69 -47.52 4.26
CA GLY A 504 -10.10 -47.15 4.19
C GLY A 504 -10.64 -46.44 5.44
N PHE A 505 -9.79 -46.05 6.39
CA PHE A 505 -10.22 -45.34 7.60
C PHE A 505 -9.40 -44.05 7.88
N LYS A 506 -10.00 -43.11 8.59
CA LYS A 506 -9.36 -41.84 8.95
C LYS A 506 -8.64 -41.93 10.29
N VAL A 507 -7.46 -41.31 10.37
CA VAL A 507 -6.72 -41.13 11.63
C VAL A 507 -6.66 -39.64 12.03
N HIS A 508 -6.68 -39.38 13.32
CA HIS A 508 -6.54 -38.03 13.85
C HIS A 508 -5.05 -37.66 13.98
N THR A 509 -4.71 -36.38 13.78
CA THR A 509 -3.33 -35.89 13.91
C THR A 509 -2.73 -36.16 15.29
N ALA A 510 -3.53 -36.14 16.35
CA ALA A 510 -3.10 -36.47 17.71
C ALA A 510 -2.57 -37.91 17.81
N TYR A 511 -3.15 -38.88 17.08
CA TYR A 511 -2.70 -40.28 17.06
C TYR A 511 -1.36 -40.43 16.34
N ILE A 512 -1.16 -39.69 15.23
CA ILE A 512 0.12 -39.69 14.53
C ILE A 512 1.22 -39.11 15.43
N ALA A 513 0.89 -38.01 16.16
CA ALA A 513 1.80 -37.38 17.09
C ALA A 513 2.15 -38.30 18.29
N GLU A 514 1.20 -39.07 18.78
CA GLU A 514 1.42 -40.06 19.86
C GLU A 514 2.36 -41.17 19.39
N VAL A 515 2.08 -41.81 18.26
CA VAL A 515 2.93 -42.88 17.68
C VAL A 515 4.34 -42.37 17.37
N LYS A 516 4.49 -41.14 16.84
CA LYS A 516 5.82 -40.54 16.61
C LYS A 516 6.59 -40.34 17.91
N ARG A 517 5.91 -39.92 18.99
CA ARG A 517 6.52 -39.72 20.31
C ARG A 517 6.96 -41.05 20.91
N ASP A 518 6.14 -42.09 20.81
CA ASP A 518 6.44 -43.43 21.29
C ASP A 518 7.63 -44.08 20.54
N LEU A 519 7.85 -43.63 19.30
CA LEU A 519 9.00 -44.05 18.47
C LEU A 519 10.24 -43.17 18.65
N GLY A 520 10.22 -42.20 19.57
CA GLY A 520 11.34 -41.28 19.84
C GLY A 520 11.67 -40.31 18.69
N LEU A 521 10.73 -40.06 17.78
CA LEU A 521 10.94 -39.18 16.65
C LEU A 521 10.81 -37.68 17.04
N PRO A 522 11.60 -36.78 16.42
CA PRO A 522 11.53 -35.35 16.75
C PRO A 522 10.15 -34.77 16.50
N MET A 523 9.66 -34.03 17.50
CA MET A 523 8.36 -33.37 17.49
C MET A 523 8.56 -31.86 17.48
N TYR A 524 7.73 -31.17 16.71
CA TYR A 524 7.64 -29.70 16.77
C TYR A 524 6.34 -29.33 17.48
N ASP A 525 6.40 -28.50 18.49
CA ASP A 525 5.22 -28.05 19.22
C ASP A 525 4.30 -27.25 18.31
N ALA A 526 3.01 -27.59 18.35
CA ALA A 526 2.02 -26.79 17.63
C ALA A 526 1.80 -25.45 18.36
N PRO A 527 1.57 -24.35 17.62
CA PRO A 527 1.35 -23.01 18.20
C PRO A 527 0.17 -22.94 19.20
N ASN A 528 -0.68 -23.99 19.27
CA ASN A 528 -1.85 -24.08 20.12
C ASN A 528 -1.75 -25.23 21.15
N ALA A 529 -0.56 -25.65 21.54
CA ALA A 529 -0.38 -26.65 22.57
C ALA A 529 -0.85 -26.10 23.93
N VAL A 530 -1.86 -26.74 24.55
CA VAL A 530 -2.38 -26.37 25.87
C VAL A 530 -1.82 -27.36 26.89
N GLU A 531 -1.23 -26.87 27.96
CA GLU A 531 -0.59 -27.69 29.00
C GLU A 531 -1.56 -28.59 29.80
N GLU A 532 -2.86 -28.25 29.91
CA GLU A 532 -3.86 -29.05 30.57
C GLU A 532 -5.09 -29.33 29.70
N LEU A 533 -5.41 -30.60 29.53
CA LEU A 533 -6.58 -31.05 28.76
C LEU A 533 -7.79 -31.23 29.71
N LYS A 534 -8.92 -30.62 29.34
CA LYS A 534 -10.20 -30.71 30.07
C LYS A 534 -10.91 -32.07 29.97
N GLN A 535 -10.40 -33.00 29.16
CA GLN A 535 -10.93 -34.38 29.03
C GLN A 535 -9.79 -35.38 28.77
N PRO A 536 -9.91 -36.66 29.22
CA PRO A 536 -8.90 -37.69 29.00
C PRO A 536 -8.71 -37.97 27.50
N ARG A 537 -7.45 -38.10 27.05
CA ARG A 537 -7.11 -38.42 25.66
C ARG A 537 -7.62 -39.82 25.30
N LYS A 538 -8.29 -39.94 24.15
CA LYS A 538 -8.54 -41.24 23.52
C LYS A 538 -7.25 -41.68 22.82
N HIS A 539 -6.78 -42.88 23.15
CA HIS A 539 -5.60 -43.46 22.51
C HIS A 539 -5.98 -44.16 21.16
N PRO A 540 -5.07 -44.25 20.19
CA PRO A 540 -5.30 -44.96 18.95
C PRO A 540 -5.44 -46.45 19.22
N THR A 541 -6.33 -47.12 18.49
CA THR A 541 -6.41 -48.59 18.50
C THR A 541 -5.14 -49.23 17.93
N PRO A 542 -4.80 -50.48 18.32
CA PRO A 542 -3.62 -51.17 17.80
C PRO A 542 -3.55 -51.19 16.26
N GLU A 543 -4.69 -51.33 15.59
CA GLU A 543 -4.80 -51.29 14.13
C GLU A 543 -4.40 -49.91 13.56
N LYS A 544 -4.82 -48.83 14.20
CA LYS A 544 -4.43 -47.46 13.79
C LYS A 544 -2.96 -47.16 14.08
N VAL A 545 -2.40 -47.72 15.12
CA VAL A 545 -0.96 -47.64 15.43
C VAL A 545 -0.13 -48.28 14.32
N GLU A 546 -0.48 -49.49 13.91
CA GLU A 546 0.25 -50.20 12.85
C GLU A 546 0.07 -49.50 11.48
N ALA A 547 -1.09 -48.99 11.14
CA ALA A 547 -1.30 -48.22 9.94
C ALA A 547 -0.46 -46.92 9.91
N ILE A 548 -0.30 -46.25 11.06
CA ILE A 548 0.55 -45.04 11.18
C ILE A 548 2.03 -45.43 11.05
N LYS A 549 2.48 -46.51 11.68
CA LYS A 549 3.86 -47.02 11.51
C LYS A 549 4.16 -47.42 10.07
N ASP A 550 3.22 -48.07 9.39
CA ASP A 550 3.36 -48.41 7.98
C ASP A 550 3.48 -47.16 7.10
N ALA A 551 2.65 -46.17 7.32
CA ALA A 551 2.77 -44.89 6.63
C ALA A 551 4.13 -44.18 6.89
N LEU A 552 4.63 -44.22 8.12
CA LEU A 552 5.93 -43.65 8.46
C LEU A 552 7.09 -44.39 7.78
N ARG A 553 6.99 -45.74 7.64
CA ARG A 553 7.95 -46.53 6.85
C ARG A 553 7.87 -46.21 5.35
N TYR A 554 6.66 -46.13 4.81
CA TYR A 554 6.45 -45.78 3.40
C TYR A 554 7.09 -44.44 3.01
N PHE A 555 6.97 -43.46 3.87
CA PHE A 555 7.59 -42.15 3.66
C PHE A 555 9.04 -42.06 4.18
N ALA A 556 9.67 -43.17 4.54
CA ALA A 556 11.05 -43.26 5.06
C ALA A 556 11.31 -42.30 6.25
N VAL A 557 10.33 -42.16 7.16
CA VAL A 557 10.46 -41.41 8.40
C VAL A 557 11.05 -42.29 9.51
N ILE A 558 10.80 -43.63 9.46
CA ILE A 558 11.36 -44.67 10.31
C ILE A 558 11.84 -45.84 9.47
#